data_7d5205a61835242051f27cf4661751a2
#
_entry.id   7d5205a61835242051f27cf4661751a2
#
_cell.length_a   1.000
_cell.length_b   1.000
_cell.length_c   1.000
_cell.angle_alpha   90.00
_cell.angle_beta   90.00
_cell.angle_gamma   90.00
#
_symmetry.space_group_name_H-M   'P 1'
#
loop_
_entity.id
_entity.type
_entity.pdbx_description
1 polymer ?
#
loop_
_entity_poly.entity_id
_entity_poly.type
_entity_poly.pdbx_seq_one_letter_code
_entity_poly.pdbx_strand_id
1 'polypeptide(L)'
;GTSYPIPVEITPTFAQRTVRRIAALPPLAGCNARIRKGSAPAGLPGANDSLMPFTTDNGVASSLVQQPVERASSHVAVNSNLIVDIDLKAPLADPAAAAEQLTKAVGVLEHGLFLARESTVVFVAKIDGSVAQL
;
A
#
# COMPACT_ATOMS: atom_id res chain seq x y z
N GLY A 1 3.32 11.04 7.36
CA GLY A 1 3.72 10.82 5.98
C GLY A 1 5.09 11.44 5.63
N THR A 2 5.53 12.50 6.31
CA THR A 2 6.84 13.14 6.02
C THR A 2 8.00 12.48 6.77
N SER A 3 7.79 11.96 7.96
CA SER A 3 8.82 11.25 8.74
C SER A 3 8.83 9.74 8.44
N TYR A 4 7.66 9.19 8.21
CA TYR A 4 7.47 7.79 7.85
C TYR A 4 6.48 7.69 6.70
N PRO A 5 6.63 6.71 5.76
CA PRO A 5 5.69 6.52 4.69
C PRO A 5 4.31 6.14 5.23
N ILE A 6 3.27 6.55 4.51
CA ILE A 6 1.90 6.10 4.78
C ILE A 6 1.73 4.74 4.10
N PRO A 7 1.44 3.66 4.85
CA PRO A 7 1.19 2.37 4.24
C PRO A 7 -0.22 2.31 3.66
N VAL A 8 -0.35 1.68 2.50
CA VAL A 8 -1.64 1.40 1.87
C VAL A 8 -1.65 -0.05 1.42
N GLU A 9 -2.62 -0.81 1.91
CA GLU A 9 -2.82 -2.20 1.49
C GLU A 9 -3.58 -2.24 0.17
N ILE A 10 -3.06 -2.97 -0.80
CA ILE A 10 -3.64 -3.10 -2.13
C ILE A 10 -3.77 -4.56 -2.55
N THR A 11 -4.76 -4.86 -3.40
CA THR A 11 -4.83 -6.14 -4.06
C THR A 11 -3.62 -6.37 -4.98
N PRO A 12 -3.06 -7.60 -5.06
CA PRO A 12 -1.96 -7.93 -5.97
C PRO A 12 -2.33 -7.76 -7.45
N THR A 13 -3.63 -7.92 -7.76
CA THR A 13 -4.13 -7.81 -9.13
C THR A 13 -3.97 -6.38 -9.63
N PHE A 14 -3.26 -6.21 -10.74
CA PHE A 14 -2.96 -4.89 -11.34
C PHE A 14 -2.26 -3.90 -10.39
N ALA A 15 -1.43 -4.39 -9.46
CA ALA A 15 -0.78 -3.59 -8.42
C ALA A 15 -0.11 -2.32 -8.96
N GLN A 16 0.65 -2.42 -10.04
CA GLN A 16 1.32 -1.25 -10.66
C GLN A 16 0.34 -0.19 -11.16
N ARG A 17 -0.83 -0.60 -11.63
CA ARG A 17 -1.89 0.33 -12.03
C ARG A 17 -2.48 1.03 -10.80
N THR A 18 -2.69 0.29 -9.72
CA THR A 18 -3.17 0.83 -8.45
C THR A 18 -2.17 1.84 -7.87
N VAL A 19 -0.86 1.53 -7.86
CA VAL A 19 0.20 2.46 -7.44
C VAL A 19 0.15 3.77 -8.24
N ARG A 20 0.08 3.69 -9.56
CA ARG A 20 -0.02 4.89 -10.41
C ARG A 20 -1.28 5.70 -10.13
N ARG A 21 -2.41 5.04 -9.87
CA ARG A 21 -3.67 5.69 -9.50
C ARG A 21 -3.55 6.42 -8.17
N ILE A 22 -2.95 5.78 -7.16
CA ILE A 22 -2.68 6.41 -5.85
C ILE A 22 -1.82 7.66 -6.03
N ALA A 23 -0.72 7.56 -6.78
CA ALA A 23 0.17 8.70 -7.01
C ALA A 23 -0.48 9.87 -7.79
N ALA A 24 -1.55 9.59 -8.53
CA ALA A 24 -2.31 10.57 -9.30
C ALA A 24 -3.47 11.22 -8.51
N LEU A 25 -3.72 10.80 -7.27
CA LEU A 25 -4.78 11.39 -6.45
C LEU A 25 -4.41 12.85 -6.09
N PRO A 26 -5.32 13.82 -6.32
CA PRO A 26 -5.02 15.24 -6.07
C PRO A 26 -4.48 15.56 -4.68
N PRO A 27 -5.01 14.98 -3.57
CA PRO A 27 -4.45 15.24 -2.23
C PRO A 27 -3.05 14.67 -2.02
N LEU A 28 -2.60 13.74 -2.86
CA LEU A 28 -1.31 13.08 -2.80
C LEU A 28 -0.35 13.55 -3.90
N ALA A 29 -0.70 14.64 -4.60
CA ALA A 29 0.08 15.14 -5.72
C ALA A 29 1.55 15.38 -5.33
N GLY A 30 2.47 14.82 -6.12
CA GLY A 30 3.91 14.92 -5.88
C GLY A 30 4.47 13.93 -4.84
N CYS A 31 3.66 13.03 -4.30
CA CYS A 31 4.15 11.93 -3.46
C CYS A 31 4.97 10.93 -4.29
N ASN A 32 5.76 10.12 -3.59
CA ASN A 32 6.40 8.93 -4.15
C ASN A 32 5.70 7.69 -3.61
N ALA A 33 4.94 7.00 -4.46
CA ALA A 33 4.24 5.77 -4.10
C ALA A 33 5.01 4.56 -4.68
N ARG A 34 5.37 3.60 -3.84
CA ARG A 34 6.08 2.40 -4.25
C ARG A 34 5.60 1.16 -3.49
N ILE A 35 5.63 0.01 -4.14
CA ILE A 35 5.39 -1.27 -3.45
C ILE A 35 6.53 -1.49 -2.45
N ARG A 36 6.17 -1.79 -1.20
CA ARG A 36 7.13 -2.08 -0.13
C ARG A 36 7.93 -3.33 -0.49
N LYS A 37 9.24 -3.21 -0.40
CA LYS A 37 10.16 -4.35 -0.52
C LYS A 37 10.34 -4.98 0.86
N GLY A 38 10.38 -6.31 0.91
CA GLY A 38 10.61 -7.05 2.15
C GLY A 38 10.91 -8.50 1.85
N SER A 39 11.63 -9.14 2.74
CA SER A 39 11.78 -10.59 2.71
C SER A 39 10.43 -11.19 3.10
N ALA A 40 9.86 -12.04 2.28
CA ALA A 40 8.73 -12.87 2.70
C ALA A 40 9.18 -13.66 3.94
N PRO A 41 8.36 -13.78 5.00
CA PRO A 41 8.68 -14.68 6.11
C PRO A 41 8.95 -16.06 5.54
N ALA A 42 10.11 -16.63 5.85
CA ALA A 42 10.42 -18.00 5.48
C ALA A 42 9.37 -18.91 6.12
N GLY A 43 8.58 -19.59 5.30
CA GLY A 43 7.64 -20.61 5.78
C GLY A 43 6.16 -20.41 5.46
N LEU A 44 5.75 -19.36 4.74
CA LEU A 44 4.39 -19.31 4.22
C LEU A 44 4.29 -20.17 2.95
N PRO A 45 3.43 -21.23 2.92
CA PRO A 45 3.16 -21.96 1.69
C PRO A 45 2.44 -21.02 0.71
N GLY A 46 3.00 -20.80 -0.46
CA GLY A 46 2.42 -19.96 -1.51
C GLY A 46 3.36 -18.93 -2.14
N ALA A 47 4.58 -18.76 -1.64
CA ALA A 47 5.56 -17.83 -2.24
C ALA A 47 6.02 -18.23 -3.66
N ASN A 48 5.69 -19.44 -4.11
CA ASN A 48 6.09 -20.03 -5.40
C ASN A 48 4.94 -20.23 -6.37
N ASP A 49 3.74 -19.71 -6.07
CA ASP A 49 2.63 -20.00 -6.95
C ASP A 49 2.68 -19.08 -8.18
N SER A 50 3.06 -19.73 -9.28
CA SER A 50 2.96 -19.18 -10.62
C SER A 50 1.54 -18.70 -10.83
N LEU A 51 1.37 -17.39 -11.04
CA LEU A 51 0.11 -16.93 -11.60
C LEU A 51 -0.12 -17.70 -12.89
N MET A 52 -1.18 -18.52 -12.89
CA MET A 52 -1.71 -19.07 -14.12
C MET A 52 -1.83 -17.95 -15.14
N PRO A 53 -1.22 -18.06 -16.32
CA PRO A 53 -1.48 -17.10 -17.36
C PRO A 53 -2.98 -17.17 -17.67
N PHE A 54 -3.66 -16.05 -17.51
CA PHE A 54 -5.03 -15.92 -18.00
C PHE A 54 -4.94 -15.99 -19.54
N THR A 55 -5.15 -17.17 -20.09
CA THR A 55 -5.34 -17.36 -21.52
C THR A 55 -6.78 -16.98 -21.83
N THR A 56 -6.96 -15.85 -22.50
CA THR A 56 -8.22 -15.60 -23.19
C THR A 56 -8.28 -16.54 -24.39
N ASP A 57 -9.34 -17.31 -24.52
CA ASP A 57 -9.57 -18.31 -25.57
C ASP A 57 -9.58 -17.76 -27.03
N ASN A 58 -9.22 -16.52 -27.26
CA ASN A 58 -9.28 -15.87 -28.55
C ASN A 58 -7.93 -15.56 -29.21
N GLY A 59 -6.82 -16.17 -28.77
CA GLY A 59 -5.57 -16.17 -29.55
C GLY A 59 -4.98 -14.80 -29.91
N VAL A 60 -5.50 -13.72 -29.40
CA VAL A 60 -4.94 -12.39 -29.59
C VAL A 60 -3.93 -12.18 -28.50
N ALA A 61 -2.66 -12.38 -28.81
CA ALA A 61 -1.55 -11.95 -27.96
C ALA A 61 -1.65 -10.44 -27.80
N SER A 62 -2.35 -9.99 -26.76
CA SER A 62 -2.28 -8.61 -26.34
C SER A 62 -0.88 -8.39 -25.79
N SER A 63 -0.05 -7.69 -26.54
CA SER A 63 1.30 -7.24 -26.19
C SER A 63 1.28 -6.14 -25.09
N LEU A 64 0.29 -6.16 -24.23
CA LEU A 64 0.34 -5.48 -22.95
C LEU A 64 1.29 -6.29 -22.08
N VAL A 65 2.57 -6.01 -22.26
CA VAL A 65 3.66 -6.52 -21.45
C VAL A 65 3.28 -6.40 -19.98
N GLN A 66 2.84 -7.49 -19.41
CA GLN A 66 2.85 -7.69 -17.98
C GLN A 66 4.34 -7.74 -17.62
N GLN A 67 4.89 -6.57 -17.26
CA GLN A 67 6.18 -6.61 -16.61
C GLN A 67 6.02 -7.48 -15.38
N PRO A 68 6.83 -8.54 -15.22
CA PRO A 68 6.76 -9.36 -14.03
C PRO A 68 7.00 -8.43 -12.84
N VAL A 69 5.97 -8.25 -12.00
CA VAL A 69 6.18 -7.66 -10.69
C VAL A 69 7.21 -8.57 -10.04
N GLU A 70 8.38 -8.04 -9.69
CA GLU A 70 9.40 -8.78 -8.96
C GLU A 70 8.84 -9.18 -7.60
N ARG A 71 8.07 -10.25 -7.57
CA ARG A 71 7.39 -10.75 -6.37
C ARG A 71 8.34 -11.27 -5.33
N ALA A 72 9.52 -11.71 -5.73
CA ALA A 72 10.54 -12.24 -4.83
C ALA A 72 11.05 -11.23 -3.78
N SER A 73 10.73 -9.95 -3.93
CA SER A 73 11.20 -8.89 -3.03
C SER A 73 10.08 -7.99 -2.47
N SER A 74 8.81 -8.31 -2.72
CA SER A 74 7.70 -7.50 -2.20
C SER A 74 7.27 -7.97 -0.82
N HIS A 75 7.01 -7.02 0.09
CA HIS A 75 6.43 -7.33 1.38
C HIS A 75 4.97 -7.72 1.19
N VAL A 76 4.60 -8.93 1.66
CA VAL A 76 3.25 -9.47 1.57
C VAL A 76 2.61 -9.34 2.94
N ALA A 77 1.44 -8.72 3.03
CA ALA A 77 0.61 -8.70 4.22
C ALA A 77 0.07 -10.09 4.56
N VAL A 78 -0.49 -10.26 5.75
CA VAL A 78 -1.02 -11.55 6.25
C VAL A 78 -1.99 -12.20 5.26
N ASN A 79 -2.75 -11.40 4.51
CA ASN A 79 -3.75 -11.85 3.53
C ASN A 79 -3.19 -11.98 2.10
N SER A 80 -1.88 -12.10 1.92
CA SER A 80 -1.23 -12.13 0.60
C SER A 80 -1.42 -10.85 -0.24
N ASN A 81 -1.86 -9.77 0.35
CA ASN A 81 -1.95 -8.46 -0.26
C ASN A 81 -0.59 -7.74 -0.28
N LEU A 82 -0.47 -6.72 -1.09
CA LEU A 82 0.74 -5.91 -1.17
C LEU A 82 0.58 -4.63 -0.36
N ILE A 83 1.71 -4.12 0.15
CA ILE A 83 1.76 -2.81 0.81
C ILE A 83 2.42 -1.81 -0.13
N VAL A 84 1.77 -0.68 -0.32
CA VAL A 84 2.33 0.50 -0.98
C VAL A 84 2.74 1.49 0.09
N ASP A 85 3.97 1.93 0.04
CA ASP A 85 4.48 3.02 0.85
C ASP A 85 4.34 4.34 0.09
N ILE A 86 3.69 5.32 0.72
CA ILE A 86 3.54 6.68 0.19
C ILE A 86 4.45 7.60 0.98
N ASP A 87 5.52 8.08 0.35
CA ASP A 87 6.39 9.10 0.92
C ASP A 87 5.88 10.49 0.50
N LEU A 88 5.61 11.34 1.47
CA LEU A 88 5.19 12.71 1.25
C LEU A 88 6.40 13.66 1.33
N LYS A 89 6.48 14.62 0.42
CA LYS A 89 7.49 15.68 0.45
C LYS A 89 7.13 16.81 1.43
N ALA A 90 5.84 16.98 1.71
CA ALA A 90 5.29 17.95 2.63
C ALA A 90 4.07 17.37 3.35
N PRO A 91 3.66 17.91 4.52
CA PRO A 91 2.43 17.48 5.17
C PRO A 91 1.22 17.61 4.24
N LEU A 92 0.26 16.71 4.39
CA LEU A 92 -1.02 16.77 3.65
C LEU A 92 -1.77 18.05 4.06
N ALA A 93 -2.22 18.81 3.08
CA ALA A 93 -3.06 19.97 3.31
C ALA A 93 -4.44 19.56 3.86
N ASP A 94 -4.97 18.46 3.34
CA ASP A 94 -6.26 17.86 3.78
C ASP A 94 -6.12 16.35 3.92
N PRO A 95 -5.77 15.86 5.12
CA PRO A 95 -5.67 14.42 5.38
C PRO A 95 -7.02 13.69 5.24
N ALA A 96 -8.13 14.35 5.50
CA ALA A 96 -9.46 13.75 5.40
C ALA A 96 -9.82 13.48 3.94
N ALA A 97 -9.60 14.46 3.07
CA ALA A 97 -9.78 14.26 1.63
C ALA A 97 -8.86 13.17 1.07
N ALA A 98 -7.61 13.08 1.56
CA ALA A 98 -6.69 12.03 1.15
C ALA A 98 -7.21 10.65 1.56
N ALA A 99 -7.66 10.48 2.81
CA ALA A 99 -8.22 9.23 3.31
C ALA A 99 -9.46 8.81 2.51
N GLU A 100 -10.38 9.75 2.26
CA GLU A 100 -11.59 9.48 1.49
C GLU A 100 -11.27 9.01 0.05
N GLN A 101 -10.32 9.66 -0.61
CA GLN A 101 -9.95 9.30 -1.97
C GLN A 101 -9.19 7.97 -2.03
N LEU A 102 -8.36 7.66 -1.04
CA LEU A 102 -7.72 6.35 -0.93
C LEU A 102 -8.77 5.24 -0.76
N THR A 103 -9.73 5.42 0.13
CA THR A 103 -10.82 4.45 0.36
C THR A 103 -11.63 4.18 -0.92
N LYS A 104 -11.84 5.21 -1.76
CA LYS A 104 -12.58 5.09 -3.03
C LYS A 104 -11.72 4.56 -4.18
N ALA A 105 -10.41 4.46 -4.02
CA ALA A 105 -9.52 4.04 -5.09
C ALA A 105 -9.61 2.53 -5.34
N VAL A 106 -10.01 2.15 -6.56
CA VAL A 106 -10.10 0.74 -6.95
C VAL A 106 -8.75 0.05 -6.81
N GLY A 107 -8.73 -1.07 -6.10
CA GLY A 107 -7.54 -1.86 -5.80
C GLY A 107 -6.92 -1.53 -4.44
N VAL A 108 -7.35 -0.47 -3.77
CA VAL A 108 -7.03 -0.18 -2.36
C VAL A 108 -7.99 -0.96 -1.47
N LEU A 109 -7.45 -1.58 -0.44
CA LEU A 109 -8.20 -2.35 0.57
C LEU A 109 -8.27 -1.59 1.89
N GLU A 110 -7.12 -1.04 2.34
CA GLU A 110 -7.01 -0.31 3.59
C GLU A 110 -5.86 0.71 3.51
N HIS A 111 -5.85 1.71 4.38
CA HIS A 111 -4.78 2.71 4.45
C HIS A 111 -4.43 3.10 5.88
N GLY A 112 -3.19 3.50 6.10
CA GLY A 112 -2.66 3.89 7.42
C GLY A 112 -2.82 5.38 7.75
N LEU A 113 -3.81 6.08 7.18
CA LEU A 113 -4.18 7.42 7.62
C LEU A 113 -5.20 7.31 8.75
N PHE A 114 -4.74 7.47 9.97
CA PHE A 114 -5.58 7.55 11.17
C PHE A 114 -5.85 9.01 11.49
N LEU A 115 -7.07 9.46 11.25
CA LEU A 115 -7.47 10.84 11.51
C LEU A 115 -7.79 10.99 12.99
N ALA A 116 -7.16 11.98 13.64
CA ALA A 116 -7.48 12.32 15.00
C ALA A 116 -8.95 12.79 15.09
N ARG A 117 -9.66 12.29 16.09
CA ARG A 117 -11.02 12.68 16.44
C ARG A 117 -11.00 13.23 17.87
N GLU A 118 -12.03 13.96 18.29
CA GLU A 118 -12.12 14.52 19.64
C GLU A 118 -11.94 13.48 20.76
N SER A 119 -12.30 12.22 20.48
CA SER A 119 -12.15 11.09 21.41
C SER A 119 -10.86 10.29 21.24
N THR A 120 -9.90 10.78 20.43
CA THR A 120 -8.64 10.06 20.21
C THR A 120 -7.71 10.30 21.38
N VAL A 121 -7.32 9.22 22.05
CA VAL A 121 -6.32 9.22 23.13
C VAL A 121 -5.09 8.47 22.64
N VAL A 122 -3.92 9.06 22.78
CA VAL A 122 -2.64 8.45 22.39
C VAL A 122 -1.86 8.06 23.64
N PHE A 123 -1.51 6.78 23.75
CA PHE A 123 -0.61 6.28 24.78
C PHE A 123 0.76 6.00 24.19
N VAL A 124 1.78 6.56 24.81
CA VAL A 124 3.17 6.35 24.41
C VAL A 124 3.88 5.57 25.50
N ALA A 125 4.23 4.31 25.19
CA ALA A 125 5.08 3.49 26.06
C ALA A 125 6.55 3.89 25.85
N LYS A 126 7.27 4.19 26.92
CA LYS A 126 8.68 4.53 26.89
C LYS A 126 9.54 3.33 27.24
N ILE A 127 10.83 3.40 26.90
CA ILE A 127 11.80 2.33 27.16
C ILE A 127 12.02 2.07 28.65
N ASP A 128 11.77 3.07 29.50
CA ASP A 128 11.86 2.97 30.96
C ASP A 128 10.64 2.29 31.61
N GLY A 129 9.68 1.82 30.80
CA GLY A 129 8.44 1.19 31.23
C GLY A 129 7.33 2.17 31.61
N SER A 130 7.56 3.46 31.59
CA SER A 130 6.52 4.46 31.83
C SER A 130 5.60 4.63 30.62
N VAL A 131 4.36 5.07 30.87
CA VAL A 131 3.37 5.38 29.83
C VAL A 131 2.95 6.83 29.96
N ALA A 132 3.05 7.57 28.87
CA ALA A 132 2.52 8.91 28.77
C ALA A 132 1.22 8.90 27.96
N GLN A 133 0.25 9.70 28.36
CA GLN A 133 -0.97 9.98 27.61
C GLN A 133 -0.82 11.37 27.02
N LEU A 134 -1.10 11.51 25.70
CA LEU A 134 -1.10 12.76 24.95
C LEU A 134 -2.52 13.16 24.59
#